data_6928c2d6a0bd0f07827564438edd0a87
#
_entry.id   6928c2d6a0bd0f07827564438edd0a87
#
_cell.length_a   1.000
_cell.length_b   1.000
_cell.length_c   1.000
_cell.angle_alpha   90.00
_cell.angle_beta   90.00
_cell.angle_gamma   90.00
#
_symmetry.space_group_name_H-M   'P 1'
#
loop_
_entity.id
_entity.type
_entity.pdbx_description
1 polymer ?
#
loop_
_entity_poly.entity_id
_entity_poly.type
_entity_poly.pdbx_seq_one_letter_code
_entity_poly.pdbx_strand_id
1 'polypeptide(L)'
;MAYRWIQWEKCPPWGVVTLQRPEARNAVHGPMARELVEVFQEFDQDPDLAVAILTGSGGHFCAGADLKVIAHADTAMCHRLEIDGDGPMGPTRMRLSKPVIAAISGYCVAGGLELATWCDLRVADESAVLGVFCRRFGVPLIDGGTVRLPRLVGMSHAMDMILTGRAVDAQEAKFMGLVNRLVPKGEAVRAACELAAQIASFPATCMRNDRLSAYEQEGLSEAEALQVEFLRGMQSLASEEMTLGVRKFQAGDPSHGT
;
A
#
# COMPACT_ATOMS: atom_id res chain seq x y z
N MET A 1 0.96 3.74 -21.71
CA MET A 1 1.73 5.01 -21.76
C MET A 1 3.11 4.77 -21.21
N ALA A 2 4.13 5.52 -21.65
CA ALA A 2 5.46 5.40 -21.04
C ALA A 2 5.55 6.40 -19.88
N TYR A 3 5.65 5.90 -18.66
CA TYR A 3 5.90 6.70 -17.47
C TYR A 3 7.37 7.13 -17.43
N ARG A 4 7.65 8.28 -16.86
CA ARG A 4 9.01 8.84 -16.75
C ARG A 4 9.66 8.56 -15.39
N TRP A 5 8.86 8.56 -14.34
CA TRP A 5 9.32 8.56 -12.95
C TRP A 5 8.99 7.26 -12.20
N ILE A 6 8.23 6.38 -12.87
CA ILE A 6 7.92 5.04 -12.39
C ILE A 6 8.11 4.02 -13.52
N GLN A 7 8.34 2.78 -13.16
CA GLN A 7 8.27 1.64 -14.06
C GLN A 7 7.01 0.85 -13.74
N TRP A 8 6.24 0.50 -14.77
CA TRP A 8 5.05 -0.34 -14.65
C TRP A 8 5.23 -1.63 -15.42
N GLU A 9 5.24 -2.76 -14.71
CA GLU A 9 5.40 -4.09 -15.27
C GLU A 9 4.16 -4.92 -14.98
N LYS A 10 3.48 -5.35 -16.04
CA LYS A 10 2.34 -6.26 -15.95
C LYS A 10 2.82 -7.69 -16.04
N CYS A 11 2.58 -8.46 -14.99
CA CYS A 11 2.91 -9.88 -14.87
C CYS A 11 1.66 -10.64 -14.41
N PRO A 12 0.57 -10.72 -15.21
CA PRO A 12 -0.68 -11.29 -14.74
C PRO A 12 -0.49 -12.61 -13.99
N PRO A 13 -1.16 -12.80 -12.84
CA PRO A 13 -2.28 -11.99 -12.33
C PRO A 13 -1.90 -10.80 -11.41
N TRP A 14 -0.65 -10.34 -11.40
CA TRP A 14 -0.25 -9.13 -10.66
C TRP A 14 0.53 -8.14 -11.53
N GLY A 15 0.71 -6.92 -11.01
CA GLY A 15 1.57 -5.93 -11.60
C GLY A 15 2.53 -5.31 -10.58
N VAL A 16 3.68 -4.81 -11.04
CA VAL A 16 4.72 -4.19 -10.20
C VAL A 16 4.92 -2.73 -10.60
N VAL A 17 4.67 -1.81 -9.68
CA VAL A 17 4.99 -0.39 -9.79
C VAL A 17 6.29 -0.13 -9.06
N THR A 18 7.32 0.29 -9.78
CA THR A 18 8.64 0.61 -9.21
C THR A 18 8.89 2.10 -9.31
N LEU A 19 9.13 2.75 -8.16
CA LEU A 19 9.56 4.14 -8.10
C LEU A 19 10.97 4.27 -8.69
N GLN A 20 11.19 5.21 -9.64
CA GLN A 20 12.39 5.28 -10.48
C GLN A 20 13.18 6.59 -10.31
N ARG A 21 13.50 6.93 -9.05
CA ARG A 21 14.38 8.06 -8.70
C ARG A 21 15.42 7.65 -7.64
N PRO A 22 16.27 6.64 -7.91
CA PRO A 22 17.21 6.09 -6.93
C PRO A 22 18.20 7.15 -6.40
N GLU A 23 18.60 8.12 -7.21
CA GLU A 23 19.50 9.23 -6.84
C GLU A 23 18.90 10.14 -5.75
N ALA A 24 17.57 10.17 -5.62
CA ALA A 24 16.83 10.87 -4.58
C ALA A 24 16.20 9.90 -3.56
N ARG A 25 16.63 8.64 -3.52
CA ARG A 25 16.01 7.57 -2.72
C ARG A 25 14.51 7.50 -2.95
N ASN A 26 14.11 7.64 -4.21
CA ASN A 26 12.72 7.62 -4.66
C ASN A 26 11.81 8.67 -3.98
N ALA A 27 12.37 9.83 -3.61
CA ALA A 27 11.56 10.95 -3.14
C ALA A 27 10.58 11.38 -4.24
N VAL A 28 9.32 11.55 -3.85
CA VAL A 28 8.23 11.87 -4.77
C VAL A 28 8.11 13.37 -4.94
N HIS A 29 7.95 13.82 -6.18
CA HIS A 29 7.56 15.18 -6.56
C HIS A 29 6.22 15.14 -7.32
N GLY A 30 5.62 16.31 -7.59
CA GLY A 30 4.28 16.39 -8.19
C GLY A 30 4.08 15.55 -9.46
N PRO A 31 4.96 15.62 -10.48
CA PRO A 31 4.82 14.77 -11.67
C PRO A 31 4.80 13.26 -11.36
N MET A 32 5.69 12.79 -10.47
CA MET A 32 5.72 11.38 -10.06
C MET A 32 4.45 10.99 -9.28
N ALA A 33 3.93 11.89 -8.44
CA ALA A 33 2.67 11.66 -7.74
C ALA A 33 1.50 11.49 -8.73
N ARG A 34 1.46 12.27 -9.81
CA ARG A 34 0.45 12.11 -10.88
C ARG A 34 0.59 10.77 -11.61
N GLU A 35 1.82 10.36 -11.97
CA GLU A 35 2.04 9.06 -12.60
C GLU A 35 1.60 7.90 -11.69
N LEU A 36 1.79 8.02 -10.36
CA LEU A 36 1.31 7.04 -9.40
C LEU A 36 -0.22 6.96 -9.38
N VAL A 37 -0.93 8.09 -9.47
CA VAL A 37 -2.40 8.08 -9.60
C VAL A 37 -2.83 7.36 -10.87
N GLU A 38 -2.25 7.73 -12.01
CA GLU A 38 -2.59 7.17 -13.32
C GLU A 38 -2.36 5.65 -13.36
N VAL A 39 -1.22 5.18 -12.88
CA VAL A 39 -0.90 3.74 -12.90
C VAL A 39 -1.80 2.93 -11.97
N PHE A 40 -2.19 3.47 -10.81
CA PHE A 40 -3.09 2.76 -9.92
C PHE A 40 -4.55 2.80 -10.40
N GLN A 41 -4.96 3.82 -11.14
CA GLN A 41 -6.24 3.83 -11.86
C GLN A 41 -6.24 2.79 -13.00
N GLU A 42 -5.15 2.72 -13.79
CA GLU A 42 -4.98 1.70 -14.83
C GLU A 42 -5.04 0.29 -14.21
N PHE A 43 -4.30 0.04 -13.14
CA PHE A 43 -4.32 -1.23 -12.42
C PHE A 43 -5.72 -1.61 -11.94
N ASP A 44 -6.43 -0.68 -11.32
CA ASP A 44 -7.76 -0.98 -10.74
C ASP A 44 -8.79 -1.34 -11.80
N GLN A 45 -8.64 -0.81 -13.02
CA GLN A 45 -9.53 -1.08 -14.16
C GLN A 45 -9.11 -2.32 -14.98
N ASP A 46 -7.87 -2.80 -14.86
CA ASP A 46 -7.36 -3.92 -15.67
C ASP A 46 -7.91 -5.27 -15.19
N PRO A 47 -8.77 -5.99 -15.96
CA PRO A 47 -9.38 -7.23 -15.52
C PRO A 47 -8.37 -8.38 -15.33
N ASP A 48 -7.21 -8.33 -15.97
CA ASP A 48 -6.21 -9.38 -15.93
C ASP A 48 -5.32 -9.31 -14.67
N LEU A 49 -5.44 -8.22 -13.90
CA LEU A 49 -4.64 -7.99 -12.70
C LEU A 49 -5.50 -8.08 -11.43
N ALA A 50 -5.08 -8.88 -10.47
CA ALA A 50 -5.74 -9.08 -9.19
C ALA A 50 -5.07 -8.29 -8.04
N VAL A 51 -3.74 -8.09 -8.10
CA VAL A 51 -2.92 -7.49 -7.03
C VAL A 51 -1.89 -6.55 -7.65
N ALA A 52 -1.62 -5.41 -7.02
CA ALA A 52 -0.45 -4.58 -7.35
C ALA A 52 0.62 -4.68 -6.27
N ILE A 53 1.88 -4.53 -6.68
CA ILE A 53 3.04 -4.41 -5.79
C ILE A 53 3.65 -3.03 -6.02
N LEU A 54 3.88 -2.27 -4.95
CA LEU A 54 4.60 -1.00 -4.97
C LEU A 54 5.97 -1.20 -4.35
N THR A 55 7.02 -0.82 -5.06
CA THR A 55 8.41 -0.87 -4.58
C THR A 55 9.23 0.31 -5.07
N GLY A 56 10.51 0.38 -4.68
CA GLY A 56 11.43 1.42 -5.11
C GLY A 56 12.73 0.85 -5.67
N SER A 57 13.28 1.51 -6.68
CA SER A 57 14.58 1.18 -7.27
C SER A 57 15.76 1.58 -6.37
N GLY A 58 16.95 1.06 -6.66
CA GLY A 58 18.20 1.46 -5.99
C GLY A 58 18.29 1.08 -4.50
N GLY A 59 17.54 0.06 -4.06
CA GLY A 59 17.63 -0.48 -2.69
C GLY A 59 16.93 0.37 -1.62
N HIS A 60 16.07 1.30 -2.01
CA HIS A 60 15.25 2.10 -1.11
C HIS A 60 13.80 2.13 -1.58
N PHE A 61 12.85 2.01 -0.66
CA PHE A 61 11.45 2.15 -1.00
C PHE A 61 11.12 3.61 -1.38
N CYS A 62 11.11 4.53 -0.43
CA CYS A 62 10.80 5.93 -0.68
C CYS A 62 11.22 6.82 0.51
N ALA A 63 11.87 7.94 0.24
CA ALA A 63 12.28 8.92 1.26
C ALA A 63 11.20 9.97 1.58
N GLY A 64 10.02 9.89 0.95
CA GLY A 64 8.91 10.83 1.15
C GLY A 64 8.84 11.92 0.08
N ALA A 65 8.26 13.07 0.41
CA ALA A 65 8.17 14.21 -0.49
C ALA A 65 9.57 14.80 -0.79
N ASP A 66 9.77 15.24 -2.04
CA ASP A 66 11.04 15.86 -2.45
C ASP A 66 11.19 17.27 -1.86
N LEU A 67 11.94 17.37 -0.76
CA LEU A 67 12.15 18.63 -0.05
C LEU A 67 12.93 19.65 -0.87
N LYS A 68 13.74 19.23 -1.86
CA LYS A 68 14.44 20.16 -2.75
C LYS A 68 13.46 20.89 -3.65
N VAL A 69 12.44 20.17 -4.16
CA VAL A 69 11.36 20.79 -4.93
C VAL A 69 10.57 21.79 -4.09
N ILE A 70 10.25 21.42 -2.86
CA ILE A 70 9.52 22.30 -1.92
C ILE A 70 10.36 23.57 -1.64
N ALA A 71 11.66 23.43 -1.40
CA ALA A 71 12.56 24.55 -1.10
C ALA A 71 12.74 25.52 -2.27
N HIS A 72 12.70 25.03 -3.52
CA HIS A 72 12.88 25.86 -4.71
C HIS A 72 11.59 26.43 -5.26
N ALA A 73 10.42 26.06 -4.72
CA ALA A 73 9.08 26.49 -5.15
C ALA A 73 8.85 26.35 -6.68
N ASP A 74 9.43 25.32 -7.29
CA ASP A 74 9.22 25.00 -8.70
C ASP A 74 7.77 24.51 -8.90
N THR A 75 6.91 25.41 -9.39
CA THR A 75 5.47 25.17 -9.55
C THR A 75 5.15 23.96 -10.44
N ALA A 76 6.01 23.67 -11.43
CA ALA A 76 5.83 22.52 -12.33
C ALA A 76 6.09 21.18 -11.62
N MET A 77 6.92 21.19 -10.61
CA MET A 77 7.34 20.03 -9.84
C MET A 77 6.62 19.90 -8.49
N CYS A 78 5.84 20.91 -8.08
CA CYS A 78 5.14 20.92 -6.80
C CYS A 78 4.06 19.84 -6.69
N HIS A 79 3.85 19.42 -5.46
CA HIS A 79 2.73 18.54 -5.09
C HIS A 79 1.40 19.29 -5.17
N ARG A 80 0.33 18.55 -5.40
CA ARG A 80 -1.04 19.02 -5.21
C ARG A 80 -1.32 19.13 -3.70
N LEU A 81 -1.68 20.32 -3.23
CA LEU A 81 -1.96 20.60 -1.80
C LEU A 81 -3.40 21.08 -1.62
N GLU A 82 -4.36 20.34 -2.12
CA GLU A 82 -5.79 20.61 -2.01
C GLU A 82 -6.46 19.60 -1.09
N ILE A 83 -7.59 19.99 -0.49
CA ILE A 83 -8.28 19.16 0.50
C ILE A 83 -8.97 17.94 -0.13
N ASP A 84 -9.41 18.06 -1.37
CA ASP A 84 -10.10 17.03 -2.15
C ASP A 84 -9.19 16.35 -3.18
N GLY A 85 -9.71 15.32 -3.86
CA GLY A 85 -8.99 14.56 -4.90
C GLY A 85 -7.75 13.83 -4.40
N ASP A 86 -6.75 13.72 -5.26
CA ASP A 86 -5.54 12.95 -5.00
C ASP A 86 -4.70 13.52 -3.86
N GLY A 87 -4.02 12.63 -3.13
CA GLY A 87 -3.09 13.05 -2.09
C GLY A 87 -1.82 13.71 -2.64
N PRO A 88 -1.07 14.46 -1.83
CA PRO A 88 0.22 15.02 -2.22
C PRO A 88 1.22 13.97 -2.73
N MET A 89 1.23 12.77 -2.16
CA MET A 89 2.04 11.64 -2.61
C MET A 89 1.38 10.81 -3.73
N GLY A 90 0.26 11.29 -4.29
CA GLY A 90 -0.49 10.65 -5.35
C GLY A 90 -1.64 9.78 -4.81
N PRO A 91 -1.52 8.44 -4.77
CA PRO A 91 -2.65 7.53 -4.55
C PRO A 91 -3.12 7.46 -3.10
N THR A 92 -2.52 8.18 -2.17
CA THR A 92 -2.75 8.03 -0.72
C THR A 92 -4.17 8.29 -0.25
N ARG A 93 -5.00 8.96 -1.07
CA ARG A 93 -6.44 9.15 -0.82
C ARG A 93 -7.33 8.25 -1.67
N MET A 94 -6.75 7.50 -2.60
CA MET A 94 -7.51 6.57 -3.44
C MET A 94 -7.96 5.35 -2.63
N ARG A 95 -9.17 4.88 -2.92
CA ARG A 95 -9.66 3.58 -2.45
C ARG A 95 -9.85 2.67 -3.65
N LEU A 96 -8.89 1.80 -3.86
CA LEU A 96 -8.92 0.83 -4.95
C LEU A 96 -9.85 -0.33 -4.64
N SER A 97 -10.42 -0.94 -5.66
CA SER A 97 -11.20 -2.17 -5.54
C SER A 97 -10.33 -3.42 -5.31
N LYS A 98 -9.03 -3.31 -5.60
CA LYS A 98 -8.04 -4.39 -5.57
C LYS A 98 -6.93 -4.14 -4.55
N PRO A 99 -6.33 -5.19 -3.98
CA PRO A 99 -5.27 -5.04 -2.99
C PRO A 99 -3.93 -4.58 -3.57
N VAL A 100 -3.17 -3.87 -2.73
CA VAL A 100 -1.80 -3.42 -3.02
C VAL A 100 -0.86 -3.90 -1.91
N ILE A 101 0.32 -4.40 -2.29
CA ILE A 101 1.39 -4.82 -1.39
C ILE A 101 2.57 -3.86 -1.52
N ALA A 102 3.04 -3.28 -0.42
CA ALA A 102 4.32 -2.58 -0.39
C ALA A 102 5.47 -3.59 -0.20
N ALA A 103 6.43 -3.60 -1.12
CA ALA A 103 7.68 -4.36 -1.01
C ALA A 103 8.81 -3.40 -0.62
N ILE A 104 9.29 -3.49 0.61
CA ILE A 104 10.08 -2.46 1.27
C ILE A 104 11.51 -2.93 1.48
N SER A 105 12.47 -2.21 0.87
CA SER A 105 13.91 -2.30 1.18
C SER A 105 14.43 -0.92 1.57
N GLY A 106 15.44 -0.85 2.43
CA GLY A 106 16.08 0.40 2.83
C GLY A 106 15.09 1.44 3.38
N TYR A 107 15.24 2.70 3.00
CA TYR A 107 14.42 3.78 3.55
C TYR A 107 12.96 3.75 3.05
N CYS A 108 12.04 3.71 4.01
CA CYS A 108 10.58 3.87 3.87
C CYS A 108 10.13 4.90 4.91
N VAL A 109 10.33 6.19 4.63
CA VAL A 109 10.23 7.24 5.64
C VAL A 109 9.38 8.42 5.18
N ALA A 110 8.86 9.19 6.14
CA ALA A 110 8.02 10.36 5.88
C ALA A 110 6.82 10.02 4.96
N GLY A 111 6.60 10.73 3.87
CA GLY A 111 5.58 10.40 2.88
C GLY A 111 5.75 9.00 2.25
N GLY A 112 6.96 8.43 2.25
CA GLY A 112 7.19 7.04 1.84
C GLY A 112 6.57 6.04 2.83
N LEU A 113 6.60 6.33 4.13
CA LEU A 113 5.88 5.55 5.13
C LEU A 113 4.36 5.70 4.93
N GLU A 114 3.87 6.88 4.55
CA GLU A 114 2.46 7.11 4.25
C GLU A 114 2.00 6.30 3.02
N LEU A 115 2.82 6.24 1.96
CA LEU A 115 2.58 5.34 0.81
C LEU A 115 2.54 3.87 1.23
N ALA A 116 3.48 3.42 2.06
CA ALA A 116 3.52 2.04 2.54
C ALA A 116 2.31 1.69 3.43
N THR A 117 1.85 2.63 4.26
CA THR A 117 0.65 2.42 5.10
C THR A 117 -0.67 2.57 4.33
N TRP A 118 -0.65 3.18 3.15
CA TRP A 118 -1.76 3.19 2.22
C TRP A 118 -1.97 1.81 1.57
N CYS A 119 -0.89 1.07 1.28
CA CYS A 119 -0.99 -0.30 0.81
C CYS A 119 -1.65 -1.21 1.86
N ASP A 120 -2.35 -2.26 1.42
CA ASP A 120 -3.01 -3.22 2.32
C ASP A 120 -2.01 -4.03 3.15
N LEU A 121 -0.95 -4.50 2.51
CA LEU A 121 0.08 -5.33 3.13
C LEU A 121 1.48 -4.74 2.91
N ARG A 122 2.40 -5.06 3.81
CA ARG A 122 3.79 -4.62 3.79
C ARG A 122 4.70 -5.82 3.99
N VAL A 123 5.52 -6.11 2.98
CA VAL A 123 6.62 -7.07 3.02
C VAL A 123 7.91 -6.26 3.09
N ALA A 124 8.67 -6.39 4.17
CA ALA A 124 9.93 -5.69 4.33
C ALA A 124 11.10 -6.67 4.35
N ASP A 125 12.23 -6.28 3.80
CA ASP A 125 13.47 -7.00 4.06
C ASP A 125 14.22 -6.43 5.28
N GLU A 126 15.26 -7.16 5.73
CA GLU A 126 16.05 -6.80 6.91
C GLU A 126 16.76 -5.45 6.83
N SER A 127 16.90 -4.87 5.62
CA SER A 127 17.51 -3.56 5.43
C SER A 127 16.52 -2.40 5.65
N ALA A 128 15.23 -2.68 5.82
CA ALA A 128 14.21 -1.66 5.90
C ALA A 128 14.38 -0.76 7.14
N VAL A 129 14.28 0.54 6.90
CA VAL A 129 14.29 1.59 7.92
C VAL A 129 13.03 2.42 7.75
N LEU A 130 12.14 2.34 8.73
CA LEU A 130 10.88 3.05 8.72
C LEU A 130 10.92 4.25 9.70
N GLY A 131 10.13 5.30 9.46
CA GLY A 131 10.08 6.41 10.40
C GLY A 131 9.37 7.65 9.89
N VAL A 132 8.93 8.49 10.84
CA VAL A 132 8.30 9.80 10.57
C VAL A 132 9.38 10.87 10.47
N PHE A 133 10.30 10.74 9.48
CA PHE A 133 11.49 11.61 9.37
C PHE A 133 11.16 13.05 8.97
N CYS A 134 9.99 13.30 8.38
CA CYS A 134 9.49 14.64 8.09
C CYS A 134 9.43 15.53 9.33
N ARG A 135 9.24 14.93 10.53
CA ARG A 135 9.26 15.64 11.81
C ARG A 135 10.54 16.42 12.06
N ARG A 136 11.68 15.89 11.59
CA ARG A 136 13.00 16.53 11.75
C ARG A 136 13.14 17.85 10.98
N PHE A 137 12.27 18.09 10.00
CA PHE A 137 12.28 19.23 9.10
C PHE A 137 11.01 20.08 9.17
N GLY A 138 10.10 19.81 10.11
CA GLY A 138 8.85 20.53 10.25
C GLY A 138 7.82 20.26 9.15
N VAL A 139 8.03 19.24 8.31
CA VAL A 139 7.08 18.85 7.26
C VAL A 139 5.98 17.99 7.87
N PRO A 140 4.69 18.28 7.61
CA PRO A 140 3.58 17.53 8.19
C PRO A 140 3.36 16.18 7.51
N LEU A 141 2.67 15.27 8.21
CA LEU A 141 2.02 14.10 7.63
C LEU A 141 0.65 14.53 7.10
N ILE A 142 0.43 14.49 5.80
CA ILE A 142 -0.83 14.90 5.13
C ILE A 142 -1.32 13.90 4.08
N ASP A 143 -0.70 12.73 4.06
CA ASP A 143 -1.01 11.62 3.17
C ASP A 143 -1.61 10.41 3.92
N GLY A 144 -2.17 10.66 5.09
CA GLY A 144 -2.87 9.68 5.92
C GLY A 144 -2.03 9.04 7.02
N GLY A 145 -0.79 9.49 7.24
CA GLY A 145 0.09 8.92 8.26
C GLY A 145 -0.48 9.01 9.67
N THR A 146 -1.03 10.16 10.06
CA THR A 146 -1.66 10.35 11.38
C THR A 146 -2.97 9.56 11.55
N VAL A 147 -3.57 9.11 10.45
CA VAL A 147 -4.81 8.33 10.44
C VAL A 147 -4.50 6.83 10.48
N ARG A 148 -3.62 6.36 9.57
CA ARG A 148 -3.36 4.93 9.38
C ARG A 148 -2.36 4.36 10.39
N LEU A 149 -1.31 5.12 10.72
CA LEU A 149 -0.26 4.61 11.61
C LEU A 149 -0.80 4.17 12.98
N PRO A 150 -1.62 4.98 13.70
CA PRO A 150 -2.20 4.56 14.97
C PRO A 150 -3.12 3.34 14.87
N ARG A 151 -3.79 3.15 13.75
CA ARG A 151 -4.65 1.99 13.51
C ARG A 151 -3.87 0.70 13.28
N LEU A 152 -2.66 0.81 12.71
CA LEU A 152 -1.79 -0.33 12.43
C LEU A 152 -0.98 -0.76 13.64
N VAL A 153 -0.41 0.20 14.40
CA VAL A 153 0.56 -0.10 15.46
C VAL A 153 0.07 0.29 16.86
N GLY A 154 -1.16 0.80 16.98
CA GLY A 154 -1.68 1.37 18.21
C GLY A 154 -1.12 2.77 18.50
N MET A 155 -1.84 3.52 19.34
CA MET A 155 -1.54 4.93 19.60
C MET A 155 -0.15 5.13 20.23
N SER A 156 0.29 4.22 21.12
CA SER A 156 1.57 4.37 21.83
C SER A 156 2.77 4.32 20.88
N HIS A 157 2.86 3.29 20.03
CA HIS A 157 3.95 3.19 19.04
C HIS A 157 3.85 4.30 17.99
N ALA A 158 2.64 4.66 17.56
CA ALA A 158 2.46 5.75 16.62
C ALA A 158 2.95 7.08 17.18
N MET A 159 2.63 7.41 18.44
CA MET A 159 3.09 8.65 19.09
C MET A 159 4.61 8.66 19.27
N ASP A 160 5.23 7.55 19.64
CA ASP A 160 6.69 7.45 19.73
C ASP A 160 7.33 7.79 18.36
N MET A 161 6.86 7.22 17.27
CA MET A 161 7.37 7.53 15.92
C MET A 161 7.09 8.97 15.49
N ILE A 162 5.88 9.48 15.74
CA ILE A 162 5.44 10.83 15.32
C ILE A 162 6.17 11.92 16.09
N LEU A 163 6.33 11.77 17.40
CA LEU A 163 6.90 12.81 18.25
C LEU A 163 8.43 12.85 18.15
N THR A 164 9.07 11.67 18.12
CA THR A 164 10.54 11.58 18.13
C THR A 164 11.15 11.65 16.73
N GLY A 165 10.42 11.23 15.70
CA GLY A 165 10.97 11.06 14.34
C GLY A 165 12.14 10.07 14.32
N ARG A 166 12.20 9.12 15.26
CA ARG A 166 13.25 8.11 15.31
C ARG A 166 13.15 7.11 14.17
N ALA A 167 14.24 6.42 13.93
CA ALA A 167 14.24 5.26 13.06
C ALA A 167 13.65 4.04 13.78
N VAL A 168 12.93 3.22 13.03
CA VAL A 168 12.41 1.90 13.41
C VAL A 168 13.01 0.92 12.41
N ASP A 169 13.73 -0.09 12.89
CA ASP A 169 14.26 -1.14 12.04
C ASP A 169 13.18 -2.16 11.63
N ALA A 170 13.56 -3.08 10.75
CA ALA A 170 12.63 -4.05 10.19
C ALA A 170 12.07 -5.03 11.24
N GLN A 171 12.88 -5.42 12.23
CA GLN A 171 12.47 -6.32 13.30
C GLN A 171 11.48 -5.64 14.24
N GLU A 172 11.78 -4.42 14.67
CA GLU A 172 10.88 -3.63 15.49
C GLU A 172 9.58 -3.33 14.75
N ALA A 173 9.64 -2.96 13.46
CA ALA A 173 8.45 -2.74 12.63
C ALA A 173 7.57 -4.01 12.51
N LYS A 174 8.19 -5.20 12.43
CA LYS A 174 7.48 -6.47 12.46
C LYS A 174 6.83 -6.72 13.82
N PHE A 175 7.54 -6.45 14.91
CA PHE A 175 7.04 -6.61 16.28
C PHE A 175 5.83 -5.69 16.56
N MET A 176 5.88 -4.44 16.09
CA MET A 176 4.77 -3.47 16.24
C MET A 176 3.53 -3.81 15.38
N GLY A 177 3.63 -4.75 14.43
CA GLY A 177 2.58 -5.00 13.46
C GLY A 177 2.56 -4.01 12.28
N LEU A 178 3.55 -3.12 12.15
CA LEU A 178 3.70 -2.21 11.01
C LEU A 178 4.07 -2.96 9.73
N VAL A 179 4.80 -4.05 9.83
CA VAL A 179 5.19 -4.95 8.73
C VAL A 179 4.52 -6.31 8.90
N ASN A 180 3.87 -6.80 7.84
CA ASN A 180 3.18 -8.09 7.84
C ASN A 180 4.15 -9.27 7.72
N ARG A 181 5.17 -9.14 6.87
CA ARG A 181 6.19 -10.17 6.63
C ARG A 181 7.58 -9.55 6.61
N LEU A 182 8.53 -10.19 7.28
CA LEU A 182 9.94 -9.84 7.27
C LEU A 182 10.71 -10.96 6.57
N VAL A 183 11.58 -10.60 5.63
CA VAL A 183 12.35 -11.51 4.80
C VAL A 183 13.82 -11.09 4.75
N PRO A 184 14.74 -12.00 4.33
CA PRO A 184 16.14 -11.66 4.15
C PRO A 184 16.35 -10.46 3.22
N LYS A 185 17.45 -9.73 3.40
CA LYS A 185 17.82 -8.57 2.59
C LYS A 185 17.80 -8.89 1.09
N GLY A 186 17.12 -8.03 0.31
CA GLY A 186 16.96 -8.14 -1.14
C GLY A 186 15.80 -9.02 -1.60
N GLU A 187 15.06 -9.67 -0.68
CA GLU A 187 13.99 -10.62 -1.00
C GLU A 187 12.58 -10.00 -0.97
N ALA A 188 12.44 -8.72 -0.64
CA ALA A 188 11.13 -8.10 -0.44
C ALA A 188 10.21 -8.20 -1.66
N VAL A 189 10.72 -7.92 -2.87
CA VAL A 189 9.92 -7.96 -4.10
C VAL A 189 9.52 -9.41 -4.43
N ARG A 190 10.46 -10.38 -4.34
CA ARG A 190 10.17 -11.79 -4.59
C ARG A 190 9.08 -12.30 -3.65
N ALA A 191 9.21 -12.04 -2.36
CA ALA A 191 8.22 -12.45 -1.38
C ALA A 191 6.86 -11.74 -1.55
N ALA A 192 6.85 -10.49 -2.02
CA ALA A 192 5.63 -9.78 -2.38
C ALA A 192 4.96 -10.40 -3.61
N CYS A 193 5.72 -10.84 -4.63
CA CYS A 193 5.18 -11.56 -5.78
C CYS A 193 4.57 -12.92 -5.38
N GLU A 194 5.23 -13.67 -4.51
CA GLU A 194 4.70 -14.93 -3.95
C GLU A 194 3.38 -14.70 -3.20
N LEU A 195 3.33 -13.65 -2.38
CA LEU A 195 2.12 -13.25 -1.67
C LEU A 195 1.01 -12.80 -2.63
N ALA A 196 1.35 -12.05 -3.68
CA ALA A 196 0.41 -11.62 -4.72
C ALA A 196 -0.16 -12.83 -5.49
N ALA A 197 0.67 -13.81 -5.83
CA ALA A 197 0.23 -15.07 -6.45
C ALA A 197 -0.73 -15.84 -5.54
N GLN A 198 -0.43 -15.92 -4.25
CA GLN A 198 -1.31 -16.54 -3.26
C GLN A 198 -2.67 -15.83 -3.20
N ILE A 199 -2.70 -14.50 -3.10
CA ILE A 199 -3.94 -13.71 -3.04
C ILE A 199 -4.75 -13.89 -4.33
N ALA A 200 -4.08 -13.84 -5.49
CA ALA A 200 -4.72 -13.99 -6.80
C ALA A 200 -5.31 -15.40 -7.06
N SER A 201 -4.89 -16.42 -6.29
CA SER A 201 -5.42 -17.77 -6.40
C SER A 201 -6.79 -17.94 -5.74
N PHE A 202 -7.22 -17.00 -4.91
CA PHE A 202 -8.52 -17.05 -4.22
C PHE A 202 -9.64 -16.43 -5.06
N PRO A 203 -10.92 -16.79 -4.81
CA PRO A 203 -12.08 -16.14 -5.43
C PRO A 203 -12.06 -14.63 -5.17
N ALA A 204 -11.92 -13.85 -6.25
CA ALA A 204 -11.63 -12.43 -6.16
C ALA A 204 -12.78 -11.61 -5.57
N THR A 205 -14.02 -11.97 -5.90
CA THR A 205 -15.22 -11.23 -5.45
C THR A 205 -15.36 -11.25 -3.94
N CYS A 206 -15.24 -12.42 -3.31
CA CYS A 206 -15.33 -12.54 -1.86
C CYS A 206 -14.20 -11.77 -1.16
N MET A 207 -12.96 -12.01 -1.53
CA MET A 207 -11.79 -11.36 -0.95
C MET A 207 -11.87 -9.82 -1.06
N ARG A 208 -12.29 -9.29 -2.22
CA ARG A 208 -12.42 -7.84 -2.43
C ARG A 208 -13.56 -7.25 -1.59
N ASN A 209 -14.69 -7.93 -1.48
CA ASN A 209 -15.81 -7.47 -0.66
C ASN A 209 -15.47 -7.44 0.83
N ASP A 210 -14.80 -8.47 1.36
CA ASP A 210 -14.35 -8.51 2.76
C ASP A 210 -13.33 -7.40 3.03
N ARG A 211 -12.37 -7.20 2.10
CA ARG A 211 -11.40 -6.09 2.19
C ARG A 211 -12.10 -4.72 2.21
N LEU A 212 -13.05 -4.48 1.32
CA LEU A 212 -13.77 -3.21 1.25
C LEU A 212 -14.62 -3.00 2.49
N SER A 213 -15.32 -4.02 2.98
CA SER A 213 -16.09 -3.99 4.23
C SER A 213 -15.20 -3.58 5.41
N ALA A 214 -14.00 -4.17 5.53
CA ALA A 214 -13.05 -3.83 6.59
C ALA A 214 -12.60 -2.36 6.57
N TYR A 215 -12.59 -1.71 5.40
CA TYR A 215 -12.30 -0.27 5.30
C TYR A 215 -13.54 0.61 5.49
N GLU A 216 -14.69 0.19 4.97
CA GLU A 216 -15.92 0.99 4.97
C GLU A 216 -16.54 1.13 6.36
N GLN A 217 -16.26 0.19 7.26
CA GLN A 217 -16.75 0.21 8.64
C GLN A 217 -16.10 1.31 9.51
N GLU A 218 -15.01 1.94 9.04
CA GLU A 218 -14.29 2.92 9.82
C GLU A 218 -15.16 4.14 10.16
N GLY A 219 -15.33 4.42 11.45
CA GLY A 219 -16.13 5.54 11.98
C GLY A 219 -17.62 5.25 12.09
N LEU A 220 -18.08 4.07 11.72
CA LEU A 220 -19.44 3.62 11.90
C LEU A 220 -19.66 3.07 13.33
N SER A 221 -20.92 3.07 13.79
CA SER A 221 -21.30 2.25 14.93
C SER A 221 -21.21 0.77 14.58
N GLU A 222 -21.06 -0.11 15.58
CA GLU A 222 -20.99 -1.58 15.35
C GLU A 222 -22.22 -2.08 14.57
N ALA A 223 -23.41 -1.58 14.87
CA ALA A 223 -24.62 -1.96 14.19
C ALA A 223 -24.63 -1.58 12.71
N GLU A 224 -24.14 -0.37 12.37
CA GLU A 224 -24.00 0.07 10.98
C GLU A 224 -22.87 -0.71 10.26
N ALA A 225 -21.77 -0.98 10.95
CA ALA A 225 -20.65 -1.77 10.41
C ALA A 225 -21.08 -3.19 10.03
N LEU A 226 -21.86 -3.87 10.89
CA LEU A 226 -22.43 -5.19 10.62
C LEU A 226 -23.42 -5.19 9.44
N GLN A 227 -24.14 -4.09 9.21
CA GLN A 227 -24.98 -3.95 8.01
C GLN A 227 -24.13 -3.84 6.73
N VAL A 228 -23.06 -3.07 6.75
CA VAL A 228 -22.11 -2.96 5.62
C VAL A 228 -21.51 -4.32 5.32
N GLU A 229 -21.00 -5.03 6.33
CA GLU A 229 -20.44 -6.38 6.19
C GLU A 229 -21.45 -7.35 5.56
N PHE A 230 -22.70 -7.39 6.08
CA PHE A 230 -23.74 -8.24 5.56
C PHE A 230 -24.05 -7.95 4.09
N LEU A 231 -24.19 -6.68 3.70
CA LEU A 231 -24.47 -6.29 2.31
C LEU A 231 -23.34 -6.69 1.36
N ARG A 232 -22.06 -6.53 1.76
CA ARG A 232 -20.91 -7.00 1.01
C ARG A 232 -20.89 -8.53 0.92
N GLY A 233 -21.18 -9.22 2.01
CA GLY A 233 -21.32 -10.68 2.07
C GLY A 233 -22.38 -11.21 1.10
N MET A 234 -23.55 -10.54 1.03
CA MET A 234 -24.63 -10.91 0.09
C MET A 234 -24.19 -10.80 -1.37
N GLN A 235 -23.37 -9.83 -1.73
CA GLN A 235 -22.79 -9.72 -3.07
C GLN A 235 -21.87 -10.92 -3.38
N SER A 236 -21.06 -11.34 -2.41
CA SER A 236 -20.19 -12.51 -2.53
C SER A 236 -21.00 -13.80 -2.67
N LEU A 237 -22.05 -13.99 -1.89
CA LEU A 237 -22.94 -15.14 -1.95
C LEU A 237 -23.70 -15.26 -3.29
N ALA A 238 -23.98 -14.13 -3.93
CA ALA A 238 -24.65 -14.10 -5.24
C ALA A 238 -23.68 -14.33 -6.42
N SER A 239 -22.37 -14.45 -6.18
CA SER A 239 -21.37 -14.60 -7.24
C SER A 239 -21.30 -16.02 -7.79
N GLU A 240 -20.93 -16.15 -9.08
CA GLU A 240 -20.64 -17.46 -9.68
C GLU A 240 -19.40 -18.12 -9.04
N GLU A 241 -18.41 -17.31 -8.60
CA GLU A 241 -17.19 -17.77 -7.93
C GLU A 241 -17.51 -18.57 -6.66
N MET A 242 -18.48 -18.12 -5.87
CA MET A 242 -18.94 -18.84 -4.67
C MET A 242 -19.51 -20.21 -5.04
N THR A 243 -20.38 -20.27 -6.04
CA THR A 243 -20.97 -21.54 -6.49
C THR A 243 -19.90 -22.51 -6.97
N LEU A 244 -18.91 -22.04 -7.72
CA LEU A 244 -17.77 -22.85 -8.18
C LEU A 244 -16.89 -23.31 -7.00
N GLY A 245 -16.64 -22.43 -6.03
CA GLY A 245 -15.86 -22.75 -4.82
C GLY A 245 -16.51 -23.87 -4.00
N VAL A 246 -17.82 -23.81 -3.76
CA VAL A 246 -18.58 -24.86 -3.06
C VAL A 246 -18.52 -26.19 -3.81
N ARG A 247 -18.62 -26.18 -5.14
CA ARG A 247 -18.48 -27.41 -5.94
C ARG A 247 -17.09 -28.03 -5.84
N LYS A 248 -16.03 -27.23 -5.87
CA LYS A 248 -14.64 -27.70 -5.67
C LYS A 248 -14.47 -28.33 -4.29
N PHE A 249 -14.98 -27.69 -3.25
CA PHE A 249 -14.97 -28.23 -1.88
C PHE A 249 -15.67 -29.60 -1.79
N GLN A 250 -16.85 -29.72 -2.38
CA GLN A 250 -17.60 -30.99 -2.44
C GLN A 250 -16.86 -32.09 -3.21
N ALA A 251 -16.09 -31.72 -4.24
CA ALA A 251 -15.27 -32.65 -5.02
C ALA A 251 -13.97 -33.07 -4.30
N GLY A 252 -13.68 -32.54 -3.11
CA GLY A 252 -12.48 -32.90 -2.34
C GLY A 252 -11.19 -32.29 -2.89
N ASP A 253 -11.28 -31.11 -3.51
CA ASP A 253 -10.09 -30.39 -4.02
C ASP A 253 -9.14 -30.06 -2.85
N PRO A 254 -7.87 -30.58 -2.87
CA PRO A 254 -6.92 -30.40 -1.77
C PRO A 254 -6.39 -28.97 -1.58
N SER A 255 -6.80 -28.02 -2.42
CA SER A 255 -6.35 -26.61 -2.35
C SER A 255 -6.82 -25.85 -1.11
N HIS A 256 -7.53 -26.52 -0.17
CA HIS A 256 -8.10 -25.89 1.03
C HIS A 256 -7.43 -26.30 2.35
N GLY A 257 -6.19 -26.75 2.37
CA GLY A 257 -5.65 -27.28 3.62
C GLY A 257 -4.14 -27.37 3.78
N THR A 258 -3.39 -26.40 3.26
CA THR A 258 -1.97 -26.25 3.65
C THR A 258 -1.62 -24.80 3.89
#